data_3acc96df21429ff5efd24837bbd6a465
#
_entry.id   3acc96df21429ff5efd24837bbd6a465
#
_cell.length_a   1.000
_cell.length_b   1.000
_cell.length_c   1.000
_cell.angle_alpha   90.00
_cell.angle_beta   90.00
_cell.angle_gamma   90.00
#
_symmetry.space_group_name_H-M   'P 1'
#
loop_
_entity.id
_entity.type
_entity.pdbx_description
1 polymer ?
#
loop_
_entity_poly.entity_id
_entity_poly.type
_entity_poly.pdbx_seq_one_letter_code
_entity_poly.pdbx_strand_id
1 'polypeptide(L)'
;MSLGTLFVTQHARSAAPRALAKHFNLDVKLSDWEDPAYKANFPLAKVPAFLGPKGFKLHEIIAVTLYLVNSADPNSKLLGKNKEEYALIMKWLSLSNSELLPALASTFGPLIGKQPYNKKQVDEGSAYSNKVAAIFEQRLINFTYLVGERLTLADIFAATMFTRGFDYLYGTQWRKEHPGITRWFKTIIQSDILKDEFKNYQFREKPVEFVPPKKEKKAAQQPKENKAKEVKPEQPAQAPKPKHPLEALGKPKISLEDWKRFYSNEETREVSIPHFWEKVYDPSEWSLWKVDYKYNDELTLTFMSNNLVGGFFNRLSASTKYLFGCMVVYGENNNNGITGFFMVRGDDHVPAFNVAPDWESYSFEKLDDNDEKTRKFVNNMLAWDEPVIVNGEPKEIVDGKVLK
;
A
#
# COMPACT_ATOMS: atom_id res chain seq x y z
N MET A 1 -11.12 35.91 -19.02
CA MET A 1 -12.00 34.72 -18.95
C MET A 1 -11.34 33.73 -17.99
N SER A 2 -12.10 33.15 -17.08
CA SER A 2 -11.54 32.17 -16.15
C SER A 2 -10.88 31.00 -16.89
N LEU A 3 -9.69 30.60 -16.43
CA LEU A 3 -8.98 29.44 -16.95
C LEU A 3 -9.70 28.14 -16.60
N GLY A 4 -10.45 28.12 -15.49
CA GLY A 4 -11.19 26.96 -15.03
C GLY A 4 -11.14 26.72 -13.51
N THR A 5 -11.37 25.48 -13.10
CA THR A 5 -11.32 25.05 -11.69
C THR A 5 -10.17 24.07 -11.50
N LEU A 6 -9.29 24.34 -10.53
CA LEU A 6 -8.21 23.47 -10.10
C LEU A 6 -8.61 22.78 -8.80
N PHE A 7 -8.76 21.47 -8.83
CA PHE A 7 -9.09 20.65 -7.68
C PHE A 7 -7.80 20.19 -6.98
N VAL A 8 -7.62 20.62 -5.75
CA VAL A 8 -6.40 20.43 -4.93
C VAL A 8 -6.75 20.18 -3.48
N THR A 9 -5.81 19.65 -2.73
CA THR A 9 -5.93 19.39 -1.28
C THR A 9 -4.62 19.75 -0.58
N GLN A 10 -4.48 19.42 0.70
CA GLN A 10 -3.21 19.59 1.44
C GLN A 10 -2.16 18.48 1.18
N HIS A 11 -2.39 17.64 0.16
CA HIS A 11 -1.40 16.61 -0.22
C HIS A 11 -0.21 17.21 -0.97
N ALA A 12 0.95 16.54 -0.89
CA ALA A 12 2.19 16.98 -1.54
C ALA A 12 2.02 17.27 -3.04
N ARG A 13 1.27 16.39 -3.75
CA ARG A 13 0.98 16.56 -5.18
C ARG A 13 0.12 17.79 -5.51
N SER A 14 -0.52 18.40 -4.54
CA SER A 14 -1.34 19.60 -4.76
C SER A 14 -0.58 20.90 -4.49
N ALA A 15 0.56 20.85 -3.82
CA ALA A 15 1.29 22.04 -3.39
C ALA A 15 1.86 22.83 -4.58
N ALA A 16 2.56 22.17 -5.51
CA ALA A 16 3.14 22.84 -6.69
C ALA A 16 2.06 23.47 -7.59
N PRO A 17 0.99 22.77 -8.02
CA PRO A 17 -0.08 23.39 -8.81
C PRO A 17 -0.73 24.59 -8.13
N ARG A 18 -1.01 24.51 -6.81
CA ARG A 18 -1.62 25.56 -6.03
C ARG A 18 -0.70 26.80 -5.93
N ALA A 19 0.58 26.57 -5.64
CA ALA A 19 1.58 27.62 -5.57
C ALA A 19 1.78 28.33 -6.92
N LEU A 20 1.86 27.57 -8.01
CA LEU A 20 2.00 28.13 -9.37
C LEU A 20 0.78 28.94 -9.78
N ALA A 21 -0.44 28.44 -9.54
CA ALA A 21 -1.66 29.18 -9.84
C ALA A 21 -1.70 30.53 -9.10
N LYS A 22 -1.28 30.54 -7.82
CA LYS A 22 -1.20 31.76 -7.01
C LYS A 22 -0.09 32.70 -7.49
N HIS A 23 1.13 32.17 -7.69
CA HIS A 23 2.29 32.96 -8.10
C HIS A 23 2.07 33.72 -9.42
N PHE A 24 1.49 33.03 -10.39
CA PHE A 24 1.18 33.62 -11.68
C PHE A 24 -0.14 34.40 -11.72
N ASN A 25 -0.81 34.51 -10.60
CA ASN A 25 -2.14 35.16 -10.50
C ASN A 25 -3.10 34.68 -11.58
N LEU A 26 -3.13 33.39 -11.81
CA LEU A 26 -4.03 32.79 -12.80
C LEU A 26 -5.49 32.91 -12.36
N ASP A 27 -6.37 33.27 -13.30
CA ASP A 27 -7.83 33.30 -13.04
C ASP A 27 -8.37 31.85 -12.99
N VAL A 28 -8.07 31.17 -11.88
CA VAL A 28 -8.42 29.78 -11.57
C VAL A 28 -9.16 29.69 -10.26
N LYS A 29 -10.34 29.09 -10.27
CA LYS A 29 -11.04 28.73 -9.03
C LYS A 29 -10.32 27.55 -8.37
N LEU A 30 -9.94 27.66 -7.10
CA LEU A 30 -9.48 26.52 -6.30
C LEU A 30 -10.68 25.83 -5.67
N SER A 31 -10.72 24.50 -5.75
CA SER A 31 -11.72 23.64 -5.13
C SER A 31 -11.08 22.32 -4.67
N ASP A 32 -11.84 21.42 -4.12
CA ASP A 32 -11.35 20.13 -3.63
C ASP A 32 -12.14 18.93 -4.20
N TRP A 33 -11.86 17.75 -3.67
CA TRP A 33 -12.50 16.50 -4.09
C TRP A 33 -13.98 16.35 -3.70
N GLU A 34 -14.48 17.19 -2.81
CA GLU A 34 -15.88 17.17 -2.37
C GLU A 34 -16.80 17.89 -3.36
N ASP A 35 -16.22 18.74 -4.20
CA ASP A 35 -16.95 19.47 -5.24
C ASP A 35 -17.70 18.50 -6.17
N PRO A 36 -19.01 18.68 -6.37
CA PRO A 36 -19.80 17.85 -7.27
C PRO A 36 -19.24 17.79 -8.70
N ALA A 37 -18.67 18.89 -9.19
CA ALA A 37 -18.06 18.93 -10.52
C ALA A 37 -16.82 18.03 -10.59
N TYR A 38 -16.04 17.91 -9.51
CA TYR A 38 -14.93 16.97 -9.44
C TYR A 38 -15.42 15.53 -9.54
N LYS A 39 -16.39 15.14 -8.70
CA LYS A 39 -16.93 13.77 -8.65
C LYS A 39 -17.53 13.33 -9.99
N ALA A 40 -18.20 14.25 -10.69
CA ALA A 40 -18.80 13.97 -12.00
C ALA A 40 -17.79 13.83 -13.15
N ASN A 41 -16.58 14.39 -13.01
CA ASN A 41 -15.62 14.50 -14.12
C ASN A 41 -14.34 13.66 -13.95
N PHE A 42 -13.99 13.21 -12.73
CA PHE A 42 -12.71 12.54 -12.44
C PHE A 42 -12.91 11.22 -11.69
N PRO A 43 -13.20 10.11 -12.41
CA PRO A 43 -13.57 8.82 -11.81
C PRO A 43 -12.45 8.17 -11.00
N LEU A 44 -11.17 8.50 -11.27
CA LEU A 44 -10.04 7.98 -10.49
C LEU A 44 -9.93 8.56 -9.09
N ALA A 45 -10.72 9.59 -8.77
CA ALA A 45 -10.76 10.26 -7.47
C ALA A 45 -9.36 10.69 -6.95
N LYS A 46 -8.46 11.16 -7.86
CA LYS A 46 -7.11 11.62 -7.55
C LYS A 46 -6.94 13.11 -7.83
N VAL A 47 -6.23 13.80 -6.95
CA VAL A 47 -5.86 15.21 -7.10
C VAL A 47 -4.34 15.35 -7.26
N PRO A 48 -3.86 16.38 -7.98
CA PRO A 48 -4.60 17.48 -8.59
C PRO A 48 -5.36 17.07 -9.86
N ALA A 49 -6.47 17.79 -10.14
CA ALA A 49 -7.21 17.71 -11.38
C ALA A 49 -7.66 19.11 -11.81
N PHE A 50 -7.90 19.31 -13.10
CA PHE A 50 -8.27 20.60 -13.65
C PHE A 50 -9.45 20.45 -14.61
N LEU A 51 -10.46 21.31 -14.45
CA LEU A 51 -11.63 21.40 -15.32
C LEU A 51 -11.67 22.81 -15.96
N GLY A 52 -11.38 22.86 -17.22
CA GLY A 52 -11.36 24.09 -18.02
C GLY A 52 -12.66 24.33 -18.79
N PRO A 53 -12.72 25.44 -19.55
CA PRO A 53 -13.85 25.79 -20.42
C PRO A 53 -14.12 24.69 -21.46
N LYS A 54 -15.36 24.66 -21.97
CA LYS A 54 -15.79 23.73 -23.03
C LYS A 54 -15.56 22.24 -22.70
N GLY A 55 -15.52 21.90 -21.39
CA GLY A 55 -15.33 20.52 -20.94
C GLY A 55 -13.91 20.00 -21.01
N PHE A 56 -12.90 20.87 -21.15
CA PHE A 56 -11.49 20.47 -21.08
C PHE A 56 -11.18 19.88 -19.70
N LYS A 57 -10.72 18.64 -19.67
CA LYS A 57 -10.39 17.89 -18.45
C LYS A 57 -8.93 17.50 -18.46
N LEU A 58 -8.23 17.77 -17.36
CA LEU A 58 -6.85 17.38 -17.19
C LEU A 58 -6.64 16.80 -15.81
N HIS A 59 -5.99 15.67 -15.73
CA HIS A 59 -5.49 15.05 -14.51
C HIS A 59 -4.01 14.70 -14.70
N GLU A 60 -3.39 14.08 -13.72
CA GLU A 60 -1.95 13.88 -13.57
C GLU A 60 -1.21 15.18 -13.26
N ILE A 61 -0.50 15.14 -12.13
CA ILE A 61 0.17 16.34 -11.60
C ILE A 61 1.15 16.98 -12.57
N ILE A 62 1.92 16.17 -13.33
CA ILE A 62 2.89 16.69 -14.30
C ILE A 62 2.15 17.49 -15.39
N ALA A 63 1.10 16.90 -15.94
CA ALA A 63 0.31 17.56 -16.97
C ALA A 63 -0.37 18.84 -16.45
N VAL A 64 -0.95 18.79 -15.25
CA VAL A 64 -1.59 19.97 -14.65
C VAL A 64 -0.58 21.08 -14.39
N THR A 65 0.60 20.77 -13.83
CA THR A 65 1.64 21.80 -13.57
C THR A 65 2.18 22.43 -14.86
N LEU A 66 2.43 21.62 -15.88
CA LEU A 66 2.86 22.11 -17.19
C LEU A 66 1.79 23.02 -17.83
N TYR A 67 0.53 22.61 -17.76
CA TYR A 67 -0.58 23.42 -18.29
C TYR A 67 -0.65 24.79 -17.62
N LEU A 68 -0.55 24.83 -16.26
CA LEU A 68 -0.59 26.10 -15.53
C LEU A 68 0.59 27.03 -15.89
N VAL A 69 1.82 26.48 -15.99
CA VAL A 69 2.99 27.27 -16.36
C VAL A 69 2.86 27.81 -17.80
N ASN A 70 2.47 26.95 -18.76
CA ASN A 70 2.27 27.36 -20.16
C ASN A 70 1.11 28.36 -20.32
N SER A 71 0.06 28.25 -19.50
CA SER A 71 -1.06 29.21 -19.51
C SER A 71 -0.65 30.59 -18.99
N ALA A 72 0.35 30.64 -18.10
CA ALA A 72 0.90 31.90 -17.59
C ALA A 72 1.87 32.55 -18.63
N ASP A 73 2.81 31.76 -19.11
CA ASP A 73 3.82 32.17 -20.09
C ASP A 73 4.32 30.94 -20.87
N PRO A 74 3.97 30.82 -22.18
CA PRO A 74 4.44 29.70 -23.01
C PRO A 74 5.97 29.66 -23.18
N ASN A 75 6.66 30.77 -22.95
CA ASN A 75 8.12 30.89 -23.01
C ASN A 75 8.77 30.93 -21.62
N SER A 76 8.05 30.46 -20.60
CA SER A 76 8.53 30.50 -19.23
C SER A 76 9.87 29.79 -19.06
N LYS A 77 10.83 30.51 -18.46
CA LYS A 77 12.13 29.95 -18.10
C LYS A 77 12.06 28.80 -17.10
N LEU A 78 10.91 28.63 -16.42
CA LEU A 78 10.65 27.46 -15.58
C LEU A 78 10.63 26.15 -16.36
N LEU A 79 10.35 26.19 -17.67
CA LEU A 79 10.32 25.01 -18.56
C LEU A 79 11.63 24.77 -19.31
N GLY A 80 12.67 25.55 -19.02
CA GLY A 80 13.96 25.42 -19.67
C GLY A 80 14.18 26.47 -20.79
N LYS A 81 15.42 26.56 -21.28
CA LYS A 81 15.82 27.47 -22.37
C LYS A 81 15.92 26.78 -23.74
N ASN A 82 15.99 25.46 -23.70
CA ASN A 82 16.16 24.60 -24.88
C ASN A 82 15.57 23.22 -24.62
N LYS A 83 15.58 22.37 -25.65
CA LYS A 83 15.01 21.00 -25.57
C LYS A 83 15.74 20.09 -24.59
N GLU A 84 17.02 20.28 -24.39
CA GLU A 84 17.84 19.50 -23.46
C GLU A 84 17.46 19.82 -22.00
N GLU A 85 17.37 21.11 -21.65
CA GLU A 85 16.90 21.54 -20.33
C GLU A 85 15.44 21.08 -20.07
N TYR A 86 14.57 21.20 -21.09
CA TYR A 86 13.20 20.70 -21.00
C TYR A 86 13.16 19.20 -20.71
N ALA A 87 13.95 18.41 -21.42
CA ALA A 87 14.04 16.97 -21.19
C ALA A 87 14.55 16.63 -19.78
N LEU A 88 15.56 17.39 -19.29
CA LEU A 88 16.05 17.24 -17.92
C LEU A 88 14.98 17.61 -16.89
N ILE A 89 14.20 18.66 -17.13
CA ILE A 89 13.06 19.01 -16.25
C ILE A 89 12.08 17.85 -16.20
N MET A 90 11.66 17.32 -17.36
CA MET A 90 10.74 16.16 -17.41
C MET A 90 11.30 14.95 -16.67
N LYS A 91 12.59 14.65 -16.79
CA LYS A 91 13.27 13.59 -16.03
C LYS A 91 13.07 13.78 -14.52
N TRP A 92 13.31 14.99 -13.99
CA TRP A 92 13.21 15.25 -12.57
C TRP A 92 11.75 15.24 -12.07
N LEU A 93 10.80 15.72 -12.87
CA LEU A 93 9.37 15.62 -12.55
C LEU A 93 8.93 14.16 -12.45
N SER A 94 9.29 13.35 -13.45
CA SER A 94 8.95 11.93 -13.49
C SER A 94 9.60 11.19 -12.33
N LEU A 95 10.92 11.36 -12.10
CA LEU A 95 11.63 10.71 -11.00
C LEU A 95 11.02 11.06 -9.63
N SER A 96 10.65 12.32 -9.42
CA SER A 96 10.05 12.76 -8.16
C SER A 96 8.64 12.18 -7.94
N ASN A 97 7.83 12.09 -9.00
CA ASN A 97 6.45 11.61 -8.90
C ASN A 97 6.33 10.10 -8.85
N SER A 98 7.14 9.39 -9.68
CA SER A 98 6.98 7.95 -9.91
C SER A 98 7.91 7.09 -9.07
N GLU A 99 9.04 7.62 -8.63
CA GLU A 99 10.02 6.88 -7.83
C GLU A 99 10.12 7.41 -6.39
N LEU A 100 10.43 8.70 -6.21
CA LEU A 100 10.67 9.27 -4.88
C LEU A 100 9.43 9.20 -4.00
N LEU A 101 8.32 9.78 -4.43
CA LEU A 101 7.13 9.90 -3.60
C LEU A 101 6.50 8.55 -3.24
N PRO A 102 6.37 7.56 -4.15
CA PRO A 102 5.91 6.21 -3.80
C PRO A 102 6.85 5.49 -2.82
N ALA A 103 8.17 5.59 -2.99
CA ALA A 103 9.14 5.01 -2.07
C ALA A 103 9.04 5.62 -0.66
N LEU A 104 8.89 6.95 -0.57
CA LEU A 104 8.62 7.61 0.71
C LEU A 104 7.30 7.12 1.31
N ALA A 105 6.22 7.02 0.51
CA ALA A 105 4.90 6.62 0.97
C ALA A 105 4.88 5.17 1.47
N SER A 106 5.57 4.25 0.82
CA SER A 106 5.71 2.85 1.26
C SER A 106 6.47 2.72 2.58
N THR A 107 7.34 3.68 2.89
CA THR A 107 8.10 3.74 4.14
C THR A 107 7.28 4.38 5.27
N PHE A 108 6.83 5.62 5.09
CA PHE A 108 6.15 6.33 6.18
C PHE A 108 4.70 5.89 6.40
N GLY A 109 4.00 5.42 5.35
CA GLY A 109 2.60 5.03 5.45
C GLY A 109 2.31 3.99 6.54
N PRO A 110 3.07 2.87 6.60
CA PRO A 110 2.96 1.91 7.68
C PRO A 110 3.37 2.46 9.06
N LEU A 111 4.39 3.34 9.11
CA LEU A 111 4.86 3.92 10.37
C LEU A 111 3.81 4.83 11.04
N ILE A 112 2.98 5.52 10.26
CA ILE A 112 1.92 6.41 10.77
C ILE A 112 0.53 5.76 10.77
N GLY A 113 0.45 4.44 10.58
CA GLY A 113 -0.81 3.68 10.64
C GLY A 113 -1.76 3.85 9.44
N LYS A 114 -1.31 4.43 8.33
CA LYS A 114 -2.10 4.51 7.08
C LYS A 114 -2.16 3.20 6.31
N GLN A 115 -1.25 2.30 6.59
CA GLN A 115 -1.15 0.96 6.01
C GLN A 115 -0.75 -0.02 7.12
N PRO A 116 -1.04 -1.31 6.99
CA PRO A 116 -0.54 -2.33 7.90
C PRO A 116 0.99 -2.27 8.00
N TYR A 117 1.52 -2.33 9.23
CA TYR A 117 2.96 -2.30 9.45
C TYR A 117 3.60 -3.63 9.07
N ASN A 118 4.57 -3.57 8.18
CA ASN A 118 5.46 -4.67 7.84
C ASN A 118 6.90 -4.13 7.84
N LYS A 119 7.72 -4.65 8.76
CA LYS A 119 9.10 -4.17 8.93
C LYS A 119 9.92 -4.32 7.65
N LYS A 120 9.83 -5.48 6.96
CA LYS A 120 10.57 -5.73 5.72
C LYS A 120 10.20 -4.72 4.63
N GLN A 121 8.91 -4.47 4.43
CA GLN A 121 8.43 -3.48 3.47
C GLN A 121 8.92 -2.06 3.79
N VAL A 122 8.93 -1.68 5.07
CA VAL A 122 9.44 -0.37 5.52
C VAL A 122 10.93 -0.26 5.27
N ASP A 123 11.71 -1.29 5.59
CA ASP A 123 13.15 -1.33 5.38
C ASP A 123 13.51 -1.27 3.87
N GLU A 124 12.81 -2.03 3.03
CA GLU A 124 12.98 -2.00 1.56
C GLU A 124 12.60 -0.65 0.96
N GLY A 125 11.47 -0.08 1.38
CA GLY A 125 11.02 1.25 0.96
C GLY A 125 12.03 2.33 1.37
N SER A 126 12.57 2.26 2.59
CA SER A 126 13.60 3.17 3.09
C SER A 126 14.89 3.05 2.27
N ALA A 127 15.36 1.84 2.02
CA ALA A 127 16.55 1.61 1.20
C ALA A 127 16.36 2.15 -0.23
N TYR A 128 15.19 1.94 -0.82
CA TYR A 128 14.88 2.44 -2.15
C TYR A 128 14.75 3.97 -2.20
N SER A 129 14.07 4.58 -1.22
CA SER A 129 13.96 6.04 -1.14
C SER A 129 15.34 6.70 -0.99
N ASN A 130 16.26 6.10 -0.24
CA ASN A 130 17.64 6.57 -0.12
C ASN A 130 18.42 6.41 -1.43
N LYS A 131 18.22 5.33 -2.19
CA LYS A 131 18.77 5.20 -3.55
C LYS A 131 18.33 6.31 -4.47
N VAL A 132 17.03 6.64 -4.47
CA VAL A 132 16.49 7.73 -5.28
C VAL A 132 17.03 9.08 -4.79
N ALA A 133 17.06 9.33 -3.48
CA ALA A 133 17.62 10.55 -2.89
C ALA A 133 19.10 10.74 -3.28
N ALA A 134 19.89 9.68 -3.34
CA ALA A 134 21.29 9.75 -3.73
C ALA A 134 21.48 10.33 -5.15
N ILE A 135 20.54 10.10 -6.10
CA ILE A 135 20.56 10.69 -7.44
C ILE A 135 20.41 12.22 -7.36
N PHE A 136 19.54 12.71 -6.47
CA PHE A 136 19.40 14.15 -6.21
C PHE A 136 20.63 14.72 -5.51
N GLU A 137 21.13 14.04 -4.47
CA GLU A 137 22.32 14.48 -3.73
C GLU A 137 23.53 14.61 -4.64
N GLN A 138 23.78 13.62 -5.51
CA GLN A 138 24.87 13.67 -6.49
C GLN A 138 24.83 14.92 -7.38
N ARG A 139 23.65 15.38 -7.76
CA ARG A 139 23.47 16.62 -8.49
C ARG A 139 23.64 17.84 -7.58
N LEU A 140 22.99 17.85 -6.45
CA LEU A 140 22.83 19.01 -5.59
C LEU A 140 24.05 19.31 -4.70
N ILE A 141 24.95 18.35 -4.51
CA ILE A 141 26.20 18.61 -3.78
C ILE A 141 27.04 19.70 -4.47
N ASN A 142 27.04 19.72 -5.81
CA ASN A 142 27.84 20.64 -6.61
C ASN A 142 27.03 21.79 -7.26
N PHE A 143 25.71 21.71 -7.27
CA PHE A 143 24.84 22.66 -7.97
C PHE A 143 23.74 23.18 -7.07
N THR A 144 23.33 24.41 -7.28
CA THR A 144 22.24 25.04 -6.54
C THR A 144 20.86 24.52 -6.97
N TYR A 145 20.71 24.17 -8.26
CA TYR A 145 19.45 23.78 -8.87
C TYR A 145 19.56 22.47 -9.63
N LEU A 146 18.42 21.79 -9.82
CA LEU A 146 18.35 20.50 -10.51
C LEU A 146 18.67 20.63 -12.01
N VAL A 147 18.28 21.74 -12.66
CA VAL A 147 18.53 21.97 -14.07
C VAL A 147 19.09 23.38 -14.27
N GLY A 148 20.24 23.46 -14.95
CA GLY A 148 20.93 24.73 -15.16
C GLY A 148 21.37 25.39 -13.84
N GLU A 149 21.41 26.72 -13.82
CA GLU A 149 21.83 27.53 -12.66
C GLU A 149 20.75 28.51 -12.23
N ARG A 150 19.49 28.14 -12.36
CA ARG A 150 18.33 28.91 -11.97
C ARG A 150 17.18 28.00 -11.53
N LEU A 151 16.25 28.62 -10.80
CA LEU A 151 15.00 27.94 -10.43
C LEU A 151 14.24 27.49 -11.69
N THR A 152 13.87 26.22 -11.71
CA THR A 152 13.03 25.61 -12.76
C THR A 152 11.84 24.87 -12.14
N LEU A 153 10.91 24.41 -13.00
CA LEU A 153 9.78 23.60 -12.53
C LEU A 153 10.26 22.30 -11.89
N ALA A 154 11.42 21.77 -12.28
CA ALA A 154 12.03 20.61 -11.63
C ALA A 154 12.24 20.82 -10.13
N ASP A 155 12.77 21.98 -9.74
CA ASP A 155 13.04 22.31 -8.34
C ASP A 155 11.77 22.46 -7.55
N ILE A 156 10.83 23.26 -8.07
CA ILE A 156 9.53 23.52 -7.42
C ILE A 156 8.78 22.21 -7.18
N PHE A 157 8.68 21.39 -8.20
CA PHE A 157 7.97 20.13 -8.18
C PHE A 157 8.63 19.12 -7.22
N ALA A 158 9.93 18.87 -7.37
CA ALA A 158 10.66 17.93 -6.55
C ALA A 158 10.64 18.33 -5.06
N ALA A 159 10.79 19.63 -4.74
CA ALA A 159 10.74 20.08 -3.37
C ALA A 159 9.40 19.74 -2.70
N THR A 160 8.26 19.88 -3.41
CA THR A 160 6.96 19.50 -2.85
C THR A 160 6.84 17.99 -2.62
N MET A 161 7.52 17.12 -3.38
CA MET A 161 7.56 15.68 -3.14
C MET A 161 8.46 15.32 -1.94
N PHE A 162 9.63 16.00 -1.82
CA PHE A 162 10.55 15.82 -0.70
C PHE A 162 9.96 16.20 0.66
N THR A 163 8.91 17.03 0.71
CA THR A 163 8.24 17.35 1.97
C THR A 163 7.86 16.11 2.76
N ARG A 164 7.42 15.02 2.10
CA ARG A 164 7.04 13.77 2.77
C ARG A 164 8.23 13.06 3.41
N GLY A 165 9.41 13.18 2.82
CA GLY A 165 10.65 12.74 3.45
C GLY A 165 10.97 13.56 4.71
N PHE A 166 10.95 14.87 4.61
CA PHE A 166 11.27 15.77 5.72
C PHE A 166 10.19 15.80 6.82
N ASP A 167 8.92 15.58 6.47
CA ASP A 167 7.82 15.50 7.44
C ASP A 167 7.88 14.22 8.29
N TYR A 168 8.42 13.12 7.74
CA TYR A 168 8.31 11.81 8.39
C TYR A 168 9.63 11.07 8.60
N LEU A 169 10.57 11.13 7.66
CA LEU A 169 11.72 10.21 7.60
C LEU A 169 13.08 10.90 7.78
N TYR A 170 13.26 12.11 7.25
CA TYR A 170 14.54 12.75 7.12
C TYR A 170 14.88 13.61 8.34
N GLY A 171 15.25 12.93 9.43
CA GLY A 171 15.67 13.56 10.68
C GLY A 171 17.03 14.27 10.57
N THR A 172 17.51 14.78 11.70
CA THR A 172 18.76 15.57 11.77
C THR A 172 19.97 14.82 11.24
N GLN A 173 20.08 13.51 11.51
CA GLN A 173 21.22 12.71 11.05
C GLN A 173 21.20 12.55 9.52
N TRP A 174 20.06 12.17 8.94
CA TRP A 174 19.91 12.05 7.49
C TRP A 174 20.26 13.36 6.78
N ARG A 175 19.83 14.50 7.31
CA ARG A 175 20.13 15.83 6.75
C ARG A 175 21.61 16.19 6.78
N LYS A 176 22.36 15.70 7.77
CA LYS A 176 23.83 15.86 7.82
C LYS A 176 24.53 15.02 6.74
N GLU A 177 23.99 13.85 6.44
CA GLU A 177 24.50 12.94 5.41
C GLU A 177 24.12 13.37 3.98
N HIS A 178 23.08 14.24 3.85
CA HIS A 178 22.58 14.76 2.57
C HIS A 178 22.57 16.30 2.57
N PRO A 179 23.75 16.94 2.65
CA PRO A 179 23.84 18.39 2.77
C PRO A 179 23.37 19.14 1.50
N GLY A 180 23.57 18.55 0.30
CA GLY A 180 23.12 19.11 -0.96
C GLY A 180 21.61 19.24 -1.03
N ILE A 181 20.87 18.14 -0.80
CA ILE A 181 19.39 18.13 -0.76
C ILE A 181 18.90 19.07 0.35
N THR A 182 19.50 19.03 1.52
CA THR A 182 19.07 19.85 2.67
C THR A 182 19.19 21.35 2.40
N ARG A 183 20.32 21.79 1.83
CA ARG A 183 20.54 23.18 1.42
C ARG A 183 19.55 23.56 0.33
N TRP A 184 19.46 22.76 -0.73
CA TRP A 184 18.57 22.99 -1.87
C TRP A 184 17.10 23.11 -1.41
N PHE A 185 16.60 22.17 -0.61
CA PHE A 185 15.23 22.21 -0.14
C PHE A 185 14.92 23.50 0.64
N LYS A 186 15.81 23.92 1.54
CA LYS A 186 15.67 25.20 2.26
C LYS A 186 15.60 26.39 1.29
N THR A 187 16.43 26.39 0.24
CA THR A 187 16.44 27.45 -0.76
C THR A 187 15.13 27.48 -1.55
N ILE A 188 14.64 26.30 -1.99
CA ILE A 188 13.48 26.23 -2.86
C ILE A 188 12.17 26.56 -2.14
N ILE A 189 12.00 26.12 -0.89
CA ILE A 189 10.79 26.47 -0.10
C ILE A 189 10.72 27.96 0.27
N GLN A 190 11.85 28.70 0.17
CA GLN A 190 11.90 30.15 0.36
C GLN A 190 11.76 30.93 -0.94
N SER A 191 11.65 30.25 -2.09
CA SER A 191 11.43 30.91 -3.38
C SER A 191 10.10 31.66 -3.41
N ASP A 192 10.01 32.67 -4.26
CA ASP A 192 8.77 33.48 -4.41
C ASP A 192 7.54 32.63 -4.78
N ILE A 193 7.76 31.44 -5.35
CA ILE A 193 6.68 30.52 -5.72
C ILE A 193 6.19 29.71 -4.51
N LEU A 194 7.10 29.24 -3.65
CA LEU A 194 6.75 28.29 -2.58
C LEU A 194 6.70 28.89 -1.18
N LYS A 195 7.25 30.08 -0.95
CA LYS A 195 7.37 30.66 0.40
C LYS A 195 6.05 30.74 1.18
N ASP A 196 4.93 31.00 0.51
CA ASP A 196 3.63 31.09 1.16
C ASP A 196 3.08 29.72 1.56
N GLU A 197 3.35 28.68 0.75
CA GLU A 197 2.97 27.30 1.04
C GLU A 197 3.74 26.72 2.24
N PHE A 198 4.96 27.21 2.47
CA PHE A 198 5.89 26.71 3.49
C PHE A 198 6.27 27.76 4.55
N LYS A 199 5.44 28.79 4.75
CA LYS A 199 5.74 29.94 5.63
C LYS A 199 6.23 29.56 7.03
N ASN A 200 5.71 28.49 7.61
CA ASN A 200 6.05 28.03 8.97
C ASN A 200 6.62 26.60 8.95
N TYR A 201 7.28 26.22 7.87
CA TYR A 201 7.80 24.87 7.73
C TYR A 201 8.88 24.55 8.74
N GLN A 202 8.70 23.46 9.48
CA GLN A 202 9.66 23.01 10.49
C GLN A 202 10.14 21.59 10.13
N PHE A 203 11.45 21.42 10.14
CA PHE A 203 12.06 20.11 9.95
C PHE A 203 11.85 19.24 11.18
N ARG A 204 11.50 17.99 10.95
CA ARG A 204 11.46 16.98 11.99
C ARG A 204 12.89 16.66 12.46
N GLU A 205 13.09 16.54 13.78
CA GLU A 205 14.40 16.20 14.34
C GLU A 205 14.70 14.71 14.24
N LYS A 206 13.71 13.85 14.54
CA LYS A 206 13.84 12.39 14.48
C LYS A 206 12.84 11.80 13.48
N PRO A 207 13.20 10.73 12.75
CA PRO A 207 12.25 9.99 11.93
C PRO A 207 11.04 9.53 12.76
N VAL A 208 9.90 9.32 12.08
CA VAL A 208 8.75 8.66 12.71
C VAL A 208 9.09 7.20 12.93
N GLU A 209 8.83 6.72 14.14
CA GLU A 209 8.96 5.32 14.52
C GLU A 209 7.57 4.67 14.58
N PHE A 210 7.54 3.36 14.32
CA PHE A 210 6.30 2.61 14.48
C PHE A 210 5.91 2.53 15.96
N VAL A 211 4.74 3.04 16.28
CA VAL A 211 4.13 2.89 17.61
C VAL A 211 3.03 1.86 17.50
N PRO A 212 3.19 0.65 18.06
CA PRO A 212 2.12 -0.33 18.10
C PRO A 212 0.87 0.26 18.77
N PRO A 213 -0.33 0.01 18.25
CA PRO A 213 -1.55 0.46 18.91
C PRO A 213 -1.58 -0.09 20.34
N LYS A 214 -1.79 0.79 21.32
CA LYS A 214 -1.92 0.39 22.72
C LYS A 214 -3.07 -0.61 22.82
N LYS A 215 -2.79 -1.85 23.26
CA LYS A 215 -3.85 -2.78 23.68
C LYS A 215 -4.55 -2.11 24.86
N GLU A 216 -5.74 -1.61 24.66
CA GLU A 216 -6.59 -1.20 25.78
C GLU A 216 -6.78 -2.43 26.69
N LYS A 217 -6.21 -2.36 27.90
CA LYS A 217 -6.54 -3.31 28.95
C LYS A 217 -8.03 -3.14 29.21
N LYS A 218 -8.83 -4.13 28.82
CA LYS A 218 -10.23 -4.23 29.29
C LYS A 218 -10.19 -4.19 30.80
N ALA A 219 -10.57 -3.07 31.37
CA ALA A 219 -10.81 -2.95 32.80
C ALA A 219 -11.90 -3.95 33.18
N ALA A 220 -11.63 -4.75 34.19
CA ALA A 220 -12.59 -5.67 34.78
C ALA A 220 -13.85 -4.88 35.16
N GLN A 221 -14.99 -5.27 34.62
CA GLN A 221 -16.29 -4.73 35.00
C GLN A 221 -16.66 -5.24 36.39
N GLN A 222 -16.67 -4.33 37.37
CA GLN A 222 -17.48 -4.48 38.57
C GLN A 222 -18.90 -3.97 38.27
N PRO A 223 -19.94 -4.60 38.84
CA PRO A 223 -21.33 -4.24 38.55
C PRO A 223 -21.67 -2.89 39.20
N LYS A 224 -22.24 -1.98 38.44
CA LYS A 224 -22.86 -0.76 38.98
C LYS A 224 -24.33 -0.72 38.64
N GLU A 225 -25.08 -0.53 39.73
CA GLU A 225 -26.51 -0.27 39.80
C GLU A 225 -26.96 0.96 39.00
N ASN A 226 -28.23 0.87 38.62
CA ASN A 226 -29.00 1.90 37.96
C ASN A 226 -28.99 3.27 38.66
N LYS A 227 -28.81 4.36 37.88
CA LYS A 227 -29.59 5.60 38.05
C LYS A 227 -29.71 6.35 36.71
N ALA A 228 -30.89 6.92 36.55
CA ALA A 228 -31.49 7.43 35.33
C ALA A 228 -31.08 8.83 34.89
N LYS A 229 -31.21 9.06 33.55
CA LYS A 229 -31.57 10.29 32.80
C LYS A 229 -30.61 11.50 32.80
N GLU A 230 -30.08 11.79 31.61
CA GLU A 230 -30.45 13.02 30.89
C GLU A 230 -30.05 12.97 29.41
N VAL A 231 -30.93 13.47 28.55
CA VAL A 231 -30.93 13.37 27.09
C VAL A 231 -30.23 14.58 26.50
N LYS A 232 -29.32 14.42 25.51
CA LYS A 232 -29.03 15.38 24.45
C LYS A 232 -28.48 14.69 23.17
N PRO A 233 -28.62 15.26 21.97
CA PRO A 233 -29.08 14.54 20.79
C PRO A 233 -27.98 13.87 19.96
N GLU A 234 -28.39 12.78 19.34
CA GLU A 234 -27.61 11.86 18.48
C GLU A 234 -27.09 12.51 17.19
N GLN A 235 -25.83 12.21 16.89
CA GLN A 235 -25.34 12.09 15.52
C GLN A 235 -25.52 10.62 15.07
N PRO A 236 -25.86 10.34 13.80
CA PRO A 236 -26.25 8.98 13.40
C PRO A 236 -25.08 8.01 13.51
N ALA A 237 -25.30 6.96 14.29
CA ALA A 237 -24.42 5.83 14.45
C ALA A 237 -24.28 5.06 13.14
N GLN A 238 -23.04 4.77 12.72
CA GLN A 238 -22.76 3.79 11.69
C GLN A 238 -23.30 2.42 12.16
N ALA A 239 -24.07 1.76 11.29
CA ALA A 239 -24.61 0.43 11.54
C ALA A 239 -23.50 -0.56 11.95
N PRO A 240 -23.75 -1.47 12.93
CA PRO A 240 -22.78 -2.49 13.32
C PRO A 240 -22.47 -3.39 12.13
N LYS A 241 -21.19 -3.59 11.83
CA LYS A 241 -20.76 -4.55 10.81
C LYS A 241 -21.36 -5.92 11.13
N PRO A 242 -21.96 -6.64 10.18
CA PRO A 242 -22.50 -7.96 10.41
C PRO A 242 -21.43 -8.89 10.98
N LYS A 243 -21.78 -9.61 12.04
CA LYS A 243 -20.86 -10.59 12.67
C LYS A 243 -20.56 -11.70 11.67
N HIS A 244 -19.30 -12.13 11.62
CA HIS A 244 -18.89 -13.22 10.73
C HIS A 244 -19.64 -14.52 11.15
N PRO A 245 -20.20 -15.31 10.22
CA PRO A 245 -20.98 -16.51 10.55
C PRO A 245 -20.23 -17.50 11.46
N LEU A 246 -18.92 -17.66 11.28
CA LEU A 246 -18.07 -18.55 12.08
C LEU A 246 -17.80 -18.05 13.50
N GLU A 247 -18.19 -16.82 13.84
CA GLU A 247 -18.10 -16.31 15.23
C GLU A 247 -19.00 -17.11 16.19
N ALA A 248 -20.07 -17.69 15.67
CA ALA A 248 -20.99 -18.53 16.44
C ALA A 248 -20.36 -19.83 16.98
N LEU A 249 -19.27 -20.32 16.36
CA LEU A 249 -18.53 -21.52 16.79
C LEU A 249 -17.65 -21.30 18.03
N GLY A 250 -17.61 -20.08 18.56
CA GLY A 250 -16.83 -19.76 19.76
C GLY A 250 -15.31 -19.77 19.52
N LYS A 251 -14.57 -19.68 20.62
CA LYS A 251 -13.09 -19.70 20.56
C LYS A 251 -12.60 -21.14 20.42
N PRO A 252 -11.61 -21.41 19.55
CA PRO A 252 -10.96 -22.72 19.48
C PRO A 252 -10.11 -22.98 20.73
N LYS A 253 -9.83 -24.26 21.01
CA LYS A 253 -8.96 -24.69 22.12
C LYS A 253 -7.56 -24.11 21.98
N ILE A 254 -7.03 -24.07 20.74
CA ILE A 254 -5.74 -23.49 20.42
C ILE A 254 -5.94 -22.25 19.59
N SER A 255 -5.25 -21.18 19.97
CA SER A 255 -5.26 -19.91 19.24
C SER A 255 -4.63 -20.08 17.87
N LEU A 256 -5.41 -19.80 16.80
CA LEU A 256 -4.89 -19.80 15.44
C LEU A 256 -3.76 -18.76 15.25
N GLU A 257 -3.80 -17.67 16.00
CA GLU A 257 -2.74 -16.64 15.96
C GLU A 257 -1.43 -17.14 16.58
N ASP A 258 -1.50 -17.97 17.63
CA ASP A 258 -0.32 -18.58 18.23
C ASP A 258 0.31 -19.60 17.29
N TRP A 259 -0.52 -20.40 16.59
CA TRP A 259 -0.06 -21.29 15.52
C TRP A 259 0.64 -20.51 14.39
N LYS A 260 0.01 -19.47 13.87
CA LYS A 260 0.58 -18.65 12.78
C LYS A 260 1.94 -18.05 13.17
N ARG A 261 2.08 -17.63 14.41
CA ARG A 261 3.34 -17.12 14.95
C ARG A 261 4.38 -18.22 15.10
N PHE A 262 3.98 -19.39 15.61
CA PHE A 262 4.86 -20.56 15.75
C PHE A 262 5.40 -20.99 14.39
N TYR A 263 4.51 -21.23 13.43
CA TYR A 263 4.88 -21.61 12.06
C TYR A 263 5.80 -20.58 11.35
N SER A 264 5.74 -19.32 11.72
CA SER A 264 6.59 -18.28 11.13
C SER A 264 7.99 -18.19 11.71
N ASN A 265 8.22 -18.77 12.89
CA ASN A 265 9.45 -18.61 13.65
C ASN A 265 10.24 -19.92 13.81
N GLU A 266 9.60 -21.06 13.58
CA GLU A 266 10.22 -22.38 13.77
C GLU A 266 10.53 -23.05 12.43
N GLU A 267 11.43 -24.02 12.45
CA GLU A 267 11.74 -24.85 11.30
C GLU A 267 10.50 -25.64 10.87
N THR A 268 10.28 -25.75 9.56
CA THR A 268 8.99 -26.25 9.06
C THR A 268 8.87 -27.78 9.16
N ARG A 269 9.83 -28.54 8.62
CA ARG A 269 9.73 -30.01 8.53
C ARG A 269 9.86 -30.72 9.88
N GLU A 270 10.85 -30.33 10.66
CA GLU A 270 11.20 -31.06 11.88
C GLU A 270 10.42 -30.57 13.11
N VAL A 271 9.92 -29.31 13.08
CA VAL A 271 9.29 -28.69 14.26
C VAL A 271 7.83 -28.33 13.99
N SER A 272 7.55 -27.52 12.95
CA SER A 272 6.19 -26.98 12.73
C SER A 272 5.19 -28.04 12.26
N ILE A 273 5.58 -28.96 11.38
CA ILE A 273 4.69 -30.02 10.87
C ILE A 273 4.30 -31.01 11.95
N PRO A 274 5.22 -31.59 12.76
CA PRO A 274 4.83 -32.40 13.91
C PRO A 274 3.93 -31.67 14.89
N HIS A 275 4.25 -30.41 15.22
CA HIS A 275 3.46 -29.58 16.12
C HIS A 275 2.04 -29.32 15.55
N PHE A 276 1.92 -29.12 14.23
CA PHE A 276 0.63 -28.95 13.57
C PHE A 276 -0.27 -30.15 13.82
N TRP A 277 0.20 -31.36 13.55
CA TRP A 277 -0.59 -32.58 13.68
C TRP A 277 -0.87 -32.99 15.13
N GLU A 278 0.08 -32.77 16.04
CA GLU A 278 -0.02 -33.21 17.44
C GLU A 278 -0.77 -32.23 18.34
N LYS A 279 -0.68 -30.93 18.06
CA LYS A 279 -1.14 -29.91 18.99
C LYS A 279 -2.17 -28.94 18.38
N VAL A 280 -2.09 -28.64 17.08
CA VAL A 280 -2.88 -27.57 16.46
C VAL A 280 -4.14 -28.09 15.82
N TYR A 281 -4.02 -29.12 14.99
CA TYR A 281 -5.15 -29.68 14.28
C TYR A 281 -5.97 -30.61 15.18
N ASP A 282 -7.22 -30.22 15.44
CA ASP A 282 -8.24 -31.02 16.13
C ASP A 282 -9.43 -31.20 15.18
N PRO A 283 -9.71 -32.41 14.67
CA PRO A 283 -10.79 -32.65 13.70
C PRO A 283 -12.20 -32.34 14.26
N SER A 284 -12.34 -32.21 15.57
CA SER A 284 -13.61 -31.77 16.19
C SER A 284 -13.83 -30.24 16.03
N GLU A 285 -12.81 -29.48 15.73
CA GLU A 285 -12.86 -28.03 15.63
C GLU A 285 -12.52 -27.48 14.23
N TRP A 286 -11.73 -28.22 13.46
CA TRP A 286 -11.18 -27.80 12.20
C TRP A 286 -11.39 -28.85 11.10
N SER A 287 -11.55 -28.39 9.87
CA SER A 287 -11.54 -29.23 8.68
C SER A 287 -10.41 -28.84 7.75
N LEU A 288 -9.91 -29.80 6.98
CA LEU A 288 -8.85 -29.61 5.98
C LEU A 288 -9.43 -29.61 4.58
N TRP A 289 -8.96 -28.70 3.76
CA TRP A 289 -9.44 -28.51 2.41
C TRP A 289 -8.28 -28.34 1.44
N LYS A 290 -8.31 -29.10 0.35
CA LYS A 290 -7.49 -28.82 -0.84
C LYS A 290 -8.19 -27.75 -1.65
N VAL A 291 -7.42 -26.76 -2.12
CA VAL A 291 -7.94 -25.64 -2.91
C VAL A 291 -7.13 -25.49 -4.17
N ASP A 292 -7.77 -25.68 -5.32
CA ASP A 292 -7.16 -25.53 -6.64
C ASP A 292 -7.81 -24.36 -7.38
N TYR A 293 -7.01 -23.59 -8.14
CA TYR A 293 -7.55 -22.60 -9.05
C TYR A 293 -8.16 -23.28 -10.28
N LYS A 294 -9.38 -22.93 -10.67
CA LYS A 294 -10.12 -23.63 -11.73
C LYS A 294 -9.59 -23.36 -13.14
N TYR A 295 -8.95 -22.21 -13.33
CA TYR A 295 -8.50 -21.73 -14.66
C TYR A 295 -6.98 -21.78 -14.77
N ASN A 296 -6.37 -22.87 -14.33
CA ASN A 296 -4.91 -23.04 -14.39
C ASN A 296 -4.36 -23.04 -15.82
N ASP A 297 -5.16 -23.44 -16.80
CA ASP A 297 -4.86 -23.41 -18.23
C ASP A 297 -4.79 -22.00 -18.84
N GLU A 298 -5.34 -20.99 -18.16
CA GLU A 298 -5.27 -19.60 -18.57
C GLU A 298 -4.06 -18.86 -17.96
N LEU A 299 -3.33 -19.49 -17.04
CA LEU A 299 -2.20 -18.86 -16.36
C LEU A 299 -0.98 -18.78 -17.30
N THR A 300 -0.33 -17.61 -17.28
CA THR A 300 0.83 -17.33 -18.14
C THR A 300 2.13 -17.24 -17.34
N LEU A 301 2.44 -16.12 -16.73
CA LEU A 301 3.69 -15.90 -16.01
C LEU A 301 3.54 -16.27 -14.52
N THR A 302 4.46 -17.04 -13.98
CA THR A 302 4.42 -17.55 -12.61
C THR A 302 4.30 -16.45 -11.56
N PHE A 303 4.97 -15.31 -11.77
CA PHE A 303 4.84 -14.16 -10.84
C PHE A 303 3.44 -13.54 -10.86
N MET A 304 2.73 -13.58 -12.01
CA MET A 304 1.33 -13.11 -12.09
C MET A 304 0.41 -14.06 -11.34
N SER A 305 0.65 -15.37 -11.46
CA SER A 305 -0.07 -16.40 -10.70
C SER A 305 0.13 -16.22 -9.19
N ASN A 306 1.35 -15.88 -8.74
CA ASN A 306 1.61 -15.58 -7.35
C ASN A 306 0.94 -14.26 -6.88
N ASN A 307 0.80 -13.26 -7.75
CA ASN A 307 0.02 -12.06 -7.48
C ASN A 307 -1.48 -12.36 -7.35
N LEU A 308 -2.01 -13.31 -8.15
CA LEU A 308 -3.39 -13.78 -8.04
C LEU A 308 -3.65 -14.41 -6.67
N VAL A 309 -2.74 -15.29 -6.19
CA VAL A 309 -2.80 -15.85 -4.82
C VAL A 309 -2.79 -14.74 -3.77
N GLY A 310 -1.89 -13.76 -3.89
CA GLY A 310 -1.83 -12.63 -2.97
C GLY A 310 -3.09 -11.78 -2.97
N GLY A 311 -3.71 -11.57 -4.12
CA GLY A 311 -4.98 -10.89 -4.28
C GLY A 311 -6.13 -11.65 -3.59
N PHE A 312 -6.19 -12.96 -3.77
CA PHE A 312 -7.17 -13.82 -3.10
C PHE A 312 -7.03 -13.76 -1.57
N PHE A 313 -5.82 -13.89 -1.04
CA PHE A 313 -5.56 -13.80 0.41
C PHE A 313 -5.96 -12.45 1.01
N ASN A 314 -5.73 -11.35 0.28
CA ASN A 314 -6.18 -10.02 0.71
C ASN A 314 -7.71 -9.92 0.82
N ARG A 315 -8.45 -10.57 -0.10
CA ARG A 315 -9.92 -10.60 -0.08
C ARG A 315 -10.48 -11.51 1.02
N LEU A 316 -9.70 -12.49 1.48
CA LEU A 316 -10.03 -13.34 2.64
C LEU A 316 -9.77 -12.67 3.99
N SER A 317 -9.36 -11.41 4.03
CA SER A 317 -8.96 -10.69 5.26
C SER A 317 -10.02 -10.70 6.37
N ALA A 318 -11.32 -10.75 6.03
CA ALA A 318 -12.40 -10.84 7.01
C ALA A 318 -12.45 -12.20 7.72
N SER A 319 -11.91 -13.25 7.11
CA SER A 319 -11.92 -14.65 7.62
C SER A 319 -10.59 -15.09 8.22
N THR A 320 -9.56 -14.25 8.29
CA THR A 320 -8.23 -14.64 8.78
C THR A 320 -8.20 -15.23 10.19
N LYS A 321 -9.20 -14.93 11.01
CA LYS A 321 -9.36 -15.52 12.37
C LYS A 321 -9.86 -16.98 12.35
N TYR A 322 -10.37 -17.42 11.21
CA TYR A 322 -11.02 -18.72 11.03
C TYR A 322 -10.32 -19.59 9.98
N LEU A 323 -9.27 -19.08 9.37
CA LEU A 323 -8.51 -19.72 8.32
C LEU A 323 -7.01 -19.67 8.59
N PHE A 324 -6.34 -20.77 8.29
CA PHE A 324 -4.90 -20.83 8.02
C PHE A 324 -4.70 -21.66 6.76
N GLY A 325 -3.78 -21.27 5.89
CA GLY A 325 -3.51 -22.04 4.69
C GLY A 325 -2.32 -21.55 3.90
N CYS A 326 -1.89 -22.39 2.99
CA CYS A 326 -0.80 -22.14 2.06
C CYS A 326 -1.28 -22.41 0.65
N MET A 327 -0.96 -21.51 -0.29
CA MET A 327 -1.13 -21.78 -1.71
C MET A 327 0.20 -21.59 -2.44
N VAL A 328 0.52 -22.52 -3.32
CA VAL A 328 1.75 -22.54 -4.10
C VAL A 328 1.46 -22.39 -5.59
N VAL A 329 2.40 -21.80 -6.29
CA VAL A 329 2.47 -21.78 -7.75
C VAL A 329 3.48 -22.82 -8.18
N TYR A 330 3.05 -23.78 -8.99
CA TYR A 330 3.89 -24.86 -9.51
C TYR A 330 4.05 -24.74 -11.03
N GLY A 331 5.12 -25.32 -11.57
CA GLY A 331 5.41 -25.36 -13.01
C GLY A 331 6.23 -24.16 -13.48
N GLU A 332 6.10 -23.81 -14.76
CA GLU A 332 6.90 -22.78 -15.42
C GLU A 332 6.03 -21.77 -16.17
N ASN A 333 6.63 -20.72 -16.70
CA ASN A 333 5.89 -19.72 -17.48
C ASN A 333 5.14 -20.36 -18.64
N ASN A 334 3.86 -20.02 -18.80
CA ASN A 334 2.89 -20.57 -19.76
C ASN A 334 2.53 -22.06 -19.55
N ASN A 335 2.98 -22.67 -18.45
CA ASN A 335 2.64 -24.03 -18.04
C ASN A 335 2.69 -24.13 -16.52
N ASN A 336 1.89 -23.34 -15.83
CA ASN A 336 1.87 -23.28 -14.38
C ASN A 336 0.45 -23.42 -13.83
N GLY A 337 0.36 -23.67 -12.54
CA GLY A 337 -0.91 -23.77 -11.85
C GLY A 337 -0.81 -23.36 -10.39
N ILE A 338 -1.97 -23.22 -9.76
CA ILE A 338 -2.11 -22.83 -8.36
C ILE A 338 -2.87 -23.94 -7.64
N THR A 339 -2.27 -24.44 -6.57
CA THR A 339 -2.89 -25.39 -5.64
C THR A 339 -2.54 -24.99 -4.20
N GLY A 340 -3.28 -25.49 -3.23
CA GLY A 340 -2.96 -25.24 -1.85
C GLY A 340 -3.81 -26.01 -0.87
N PHE A 341 -3.56 -25.77 0.40
CA PHE A 341 -4.33 -26.36 1.48
C PHE A 341 -4.79 -25.28 2.46
N PHE A 342 -5.98 -25.50 3.04
CA PHE A 342 -6.51 -24.67 4.10
C PHE A 342 -7.06 -25.50 5.26
N MET A 343 -6.73 -25.04 6.47
CA MET A 343 -7.42 -25.44 7.69
C MET A 343 -8.51 -24.41 8.00
N VAL A 344 -9.75 -24.84 8.07
CA VAL A 344 -10.95 -24.01 8.22
C VAL A 344 -11.64 -24.32 9.55
N ARG A 345 -12.09 -23.29 10.27
CA ARG A 345 -12.86 -23.43 11.50
C ARG A 345 -14.24 -24.03 11.20
N GLY A 346 -14.58 -25.15 11.84
CA GLY A 346 -15.80 -25.91 11.60
C GLY A 346 -15.67 -26.87 10.41
N ASP A 347 -16.80 -27.38 9.95
CA ASP A 347 -16.87 -28.46 8.96
C ASP A 347 -17.21 -27.98 7.52
N ASP A 348 -17.58 -26.69 7.39
CA ASP A 348 -17.97 -26.08 6.12
C ASP A 348 -17.02 -24.94 5.74
N HIS A 349 -16.52 -24.98 4.50
CA HIS A 349 -15.59 -23.98 3.96
C HIS A 349 -16.31 -22.71 3.49
N VAL A 350 -17.58 -22.81 3.06
CA VAL A 350 -18.31 -21.70 2.42
C VAL A 350 -18.32 -20.43 3.26
N PRO A 351 -18.67 -20.45 4.57
CA PRO A 351 -18.69 -19.23 5.36
C PRO A 351 -17.32 -18.54 5.50
N ALA A 352 -16.24 -19.28 5.33
CA ALA A 352 -14.89 -18.76 5.43
C ALA A 352 -14.41 -18.14 4.13
N PHE A 353 -14.82 -18.65 2.97
CA PHE A 353 -14.35 -18.23 1.66
C PHE A 353 -15.28 -17.27 0.93
N ASN A 354 -16.59 -17.30 1.17
CA ASN A 354 -17.57 -16.43 0.49
C ASN A 354 -17.43 -14.93 0.80
N VAL A 355 -16.54 -14.56 1.70
CA VAL A 355 -16.14 -13.16 1.92
C VAL A 355 -15.30 -12.60 0.77
N ALA A 356 -14.67 -13.46 -0.02
CA ALA A 356 -13.93 -13.09 -1.21
C ALA A 356 -14.85 -13.20 -2.45
N PRO A 357 -15.06 -12.12 -3.23
CA PRO A 357 -15.99 -12.14 -4.39
C PRO A 357 -15.63 -13.18 -5.47
N ASP A 358 -14.38 -13.57 -5.53
CA ASP A 358 -13.83 -14.52 -6.52
C ASP A 358 -13.59 -15.93 -5.96
N TRP A 359 -14.13 -16.26 -4.80
CA TRP A 359 -13.96 -17.59 -4.21
C TRP A 359 -14.47 -18.73 -5.11
N GLU A 360 -15.48 -18.45 -5.92
CA GLU A 360 -16.02 -19.41 -6.89
C GLU A 360 -15.06 -19.77 -8.03
N SER A 361 -13.99 -19.00 -8.21
CA SER A 361 -12.90 -19.33 -9.15
C SER A 361 -11.98 -20.43 -8.65
N TYR A 362 -12.21 -20.90 -7.43
CA TYR A 362 -11.46 -22.00 -6.82
C TYR A 362 -12.36 -23.21 -6.62
N SER A 363 -11.78 -24.41 -6.67
CA SER A 363 -12.42 -25.66 -6.28
C SER A 363 -11.96 -26.05 -4.88
N PHE A 364 -12.85 -26.65 -4.12
CA PHE A 364 -12.63 -27.03 -2.74
C PHE A 364 -12.93 -28.52 -2.59
N GLU A 365 -11.94 -29.28 -2.15
CA GLU A 365 -12.04 -30.72 -1.87
C GLU A 365 -11.74 -30.93 -0.40
N LYS A 366 -12.69 -31.53 0.34
CA LYS A 366 -12.47 -31.83 1.75
C LYS A 366 -11.49 -32.99 1.87
N LEU A 367 -10.47 -32.81 2.70
CA LEU A 367 -9.42 -33.79 2.90
C LEU A 367 -9.73 -34.67 4.14
N ASP A 368 -9.45 -35.97 4.00
CA ASP A 368 -9.52 -36.94 5.10
C ASP A 368 -8.15 -36.99 5.80
N ASP A 369 -8.11 -36.57 7.05
CA ASP A 369 -6.90 -36.53 7.89
C ASP A 369 -6.35 -37.91 8.28
N ASN A 370 -7.13 -38.97 8.11
CA ASN A 370 -6.70 -40.35 8.29
C ASN A 370 -5.96 -40.94 7.05
N ASP A 371 -6.08 -40.28 5.90
CA ASP A 371 -5.38 -40.71 4.70
C ASP A 371 -3.91 -40.23 4.70
N GLU A 372 -2.98 -41.14 4.53
CA GLU A 372 -1.55 -40.85 4.47
C GLU A 372 -1.18 -39.92 3.29
N LYS A 373 -1.88 -40.04 2.15
CA LYS A 373 -1.68 -39.15 1.00
C LYS A 373 -2.09 -37.72 1.33
N THR A 374 -3.19 -37.54 2.04
CA THR A 374 -3.63 -36.26 2.56
C THR A 374 -2.57 -35.62 3.47
N ARG A 375 -2.04 -36.39 4.42
CA ARG A 375 -0.97 -35.91 5.31
C ARG A 375 0.27 -35.49 4.54
N LYS A 376 0.68 -36.31 3.57
CA LYS A 376 1.83 -35.97 2.71
C LYS A 376 1.58 -34.70 1.92
N PHE A 377 0.40 -34.53 1.34
CA PHE A 377 0.03 -33.32 0.60
C PHE A 377 0.05 -32.05 1.51
N VAL A 378 -0.60 -32.12 2.68
CA VAL A 378 -0.60 -31.00 3.65
C VAL A 378 0.83 -30.65 4.08
N ASN A 379 1.64 -31.65 4.39
CA ASN A 379 3.04 -31.46 4.79
C ASN A 379 3.84 -30.76 3.69
N ASN A 380 3.63 -31.14 2.43
CA ASN A 380 4.29 -30.49 1.30
C ASN A 380 3.80 -29.04 1.08
N MET A 381 2.50 -28.79 1.28
CA MET A 381 1.96 -27.42 1.20
C MET A 381 2.45 -26.52 2.34
N LEU A 382 2.87 -27.09 3.46
CA LEU A 382 3.52 -26.36 4.54
C LEU A 382 5.01 -26.10 4.28
N ALA A 383 5.71 -27.05 3.69
CA ALA A 383 7.18 -27.00 3.54
C ALA A 383 7.66 -26.44 2.19
N TRP A 384 6.92 -26.67 1.10
CA TRP A 384 7.23 -26.24 -0.30
C TRP A 384 8.54 -26.80 -0.85
N ASP A 385 8.93 -28.00 -0.44
CA ASP A 385 10.21 -28.60 -0.74
C ASP A 385 10.12 -29.86 -1.63
N GLU A 386 8.91 -30.33 -1.93
CA GLU A 386 8.67 -31.42 -2.88
C GLU A 386 7.81 -30.96 -4.06
N PRO A 387 8.02 -31.50 -5.28
CA PRO A 387 7.17 -31.17 -6.43
C PRO A 387 5.69 -31.51 -6.20
N VAL A 388 4.80 -30.73 -6.79
CA VAL A 388 3.38 -31.05 -6.84
C VAL A 388 3.13 -32.06 -7.97
N ILE A 389 2.42 -33.15 -7.67
CA ILE A 389 2.05 -34.14 -8.69
C ILE A 389 0.76 -33.71 -9.37
N VAL A 390 0.82 -33.43 -10.66
CA VAL A 390 -0.30 -33.03 -11.51
C VAL A 390 -0.44 -34.02 -12.68
N ASN A 391 -1.55 -34.70 -12.74
CA ASN A 391 -1.81 -35.74 -13.76
C ASN A 391 -0.72 -36.84 -13.85
N GLY A 392 -0.08 -37.13 -12.70
CA GLY A 392 0.98 -38.13 -12.59
C GLY A 392 2.38 -37.60 -12.89
N GLU A 393 2.52 -36.33 -13.26
CA GLU A 393 3.82 -35.69 -13.52
C GLU A 393 4.23 -34.78 -12.36
N PRO A 394 5.51 -34.81 -11.91
CA PRO A 394 6.00 -33.88 -10.92
C PRO A 394 6.23 -32.50 -11.54
N LYS A 395 5.73 -31.45 -10.88
CA LYS A 395 5.95 -30.05 -11.24
C LYS A 395 6.53 -29.30 -10.04
N GLU A 396 7.65 -28.64 -10.27
CA GLU A 396 8.36 -27.88 -9.22
C GLU A 396 7.53 -26.73 -8.67
N ILE A 397 7.60 -26.48 -7.37
CA ILE A 397 7.05 -25.30 -6.73
C ILE A 397 8.00 -24.14 -6.98
N VAL A 398 7.53 -23.08 -7.63
CA VAL A 398 8.35 -21.91 -7.99
C VAL A 398 8.10 -20.71 -7.08
N ASP A 399 6.93 -20.63 -6.45
CA ASP A 399 6.58 -19.56 -5.50
C ASP A 399 5.32 -19.94 -4.70
N GLY A 400 4.92 -19.14 -3.74
CA GLY A 400 3.71 -19.36 -2.96
C GLY A 400 3.48 -18.30 -1.89
N LYS A 401 2.37 -18.45 -1.19
CA LYS A 401 2.00 -17.58 -0.07
C LYS A 401 1.33 -18.37 1.05
N VAL A 402 1.52 -17.86 2.26
CA VAL A 402 0.84 -18.34 3.46
C VAL A 402 -0.16 -17.29 3.92
N LEU A 403 -1.41 -17.71 4.16
CA LEU A 403 -2.45 -16.90 4.79
C LEU A 403 -2.26 -16.95 6.32
N LYS A 404 -1.65 -15.92 6.86
CA LYS A 404 -1.33 -15.81 8.28
C LYS A 404 -1.67 -14.44 8.86
#